data_3c0f9657a9e4731472713098f9d9e7ba
#
_entry.id   3c0f9657a9e4731472713098f9d9e7ba
#
_cell.length_a   1.000
_cell.length_b   1.000
_cell.length_c   1.000
_cell.angle_alpha   90.00
_cell.angle_beta   90.00
_cell.angle_gamma   90.00
#
_symmetry.space_group_name_H-M   'P 1'
#
loop_
_entity.id
_entity.type
_entity.pdbx_description
1 polymer ?
#
loop_
_entity_poly.entity_id
_entity_poly.type
_entity_poly.pdbx_seq_one_letter_code
_entity_poly.pdbx_strand_id
1 'polypeptide(L)'
;RDYGEEKFAKRIANFIVNRRTEKPIETTFELVDIIKSAIPAKARREGPHPAKRTFQAIRIEVNSELKILNKTIEDGINRLNPGGRMAIITFHSLEDRIVKLKYRELENPCTCPKEFPMCICGKKPLVKVLSKKGIAPTKEEIEENPRSRSAKVRVVEKR
;
A
#
# COMPACT_ATOMS: atom_id res chain seq x y z
N ARG A 1 -0.19 10.73 8.06
CA ARG A 1 -1.32 11.00 7.17
C ARG A 1 -1.24 10.09 5.96
N ASP A 2 -0.15 10.12 5.23
CA ASP A 2 0.00 9.48 3.92
C ASP A 2 -0.03 7.95 3.98
N TYR A 3 0.57 7.35 5.00
CA TYR A 3 0.62 5.88 5.15
C TYR A 3 -0.57 5.27 5.89
N GLY A 4 -1.27 6.02 6.72
CA GLY A 4 -2.41 5.52 7.49
C GLY A 4 -3.76 5.98 6.95
N GLU A 5 -3.78 6.93 6.02
CA GLU A 5 -5.00 7.61 5.56
C GLU A 5 -5.83 8.14 6.75
N GLU A 6 -5.13 8.54 7.86
CA GLU A 6 -5.74 8.93 9.12
C GLU A 6 -6.12 10.43 9.12
N LYS A 7 -7.39 10.71 9.29
CA LYS A 7 -7.93 12.08 9.26
C LYS A 7 -7.39 12.94 10.41
N PHE A 8 -7.15 12.33 11.56
CA PHE A 8 -6.67 13.00 12.76
C PHE A 8 -5.15 12.94 12.93
N ALA A 9 -4.39 12.56 11.89
CA ALA A 9 -2.94 12.32 11.94
C ALA A 9 -2.15 13.47 12.60
N LYS A 10 -2.43 14.74 12.24
CA LYS A 10 -1.75 15.91 12.83
C LYS A 10 -2.02 16.02 14.32
N ARG A 11 -3.28 15.82 14.73
CA ARG A 11 -3.65 15.90 16.15
C ARG A 11 -3.02 14.76 16.95
N ILE A 12 -3.04 13.53 16.41
CA ILE A 12 -2.38 12.37 17.01
C ILE A 12 -0.88 12.64 17.18
N ALA A 13 -0.20 13.15 16.15
CA ALA A 13 1.21 13.49 16.21
C ALA A 13 1.52 14.49 17.33
N ASN A 14 0.73 15.56 17.46
CA ASN A 14 0.89 16.54 18.54
C ASN A 14 0.73 15.91 19.91
N PHE A 15 -0.26 15.04 20.11
CA PHE A 15 -0.47 14.33 21.38
C PHE A 15 0.71 13.39 21.71
N ILE A 16 1.26 12.70 20.72
CA ILE A 16 2.45 11.85 20.91
C ILE A 16 3.66 12.71 21.30
N VAL A 17 3.89 13.84 20.60
CA VAL A 17 5.01 14.74 20.91
C VAL A 17 4.88 15.28 22.31
N ASN A 18 3.73 15.82 22.70
CA ASN A 18 3.50 16.35 24.06
C ASN A 18 3.71 15.28 25.13
N ARG A 19 3.18 14.07 24.90
CA ARG A 19 3.37 12.98 25.88
C ARG A 19 4.81 12.59 26.07
N ARG A 20 5.61 12.58 24.99
CA ARG A 20 7.05 12.25 25.06
C ARG A 20 7.90 13.28 25.82
N THR A 21 7.39 14.53 26.00
CA THR A 21 8.09 15.53 26.84
C THR A 21 7.98 15.22 28.32
N GLU A 22 6.95 14.49 28.75
CA GLU A 22 6.75 14.10 30.15
C GLU A 22 7.51 12.79 30.46
N LYS A 23 7.31 11.75 29.64
CA LYS A 23 8.03 10.47 29.75
C LYS A 23 8.05 9.74 28.40
N PRO A 24 9.01 8.85 28.17
CA PRO A 24 9.00 7.94 27.01
C PRO A 24 7.72 7.12 26.92
N ILE A 25 7.29 6.81 25.70
CA ILE A 25 6.19 5.87 25.43
C ILE A 25 6.82 4.48 25.27
N GLU A 26 6.60 3.59 26.21
CA GLU A 26 7.29 2.30 26.28
C GLU A 26 6.45 1.13 25.78
N THR A 27 5.11 1.27 25.82
CA THR A 27 4.20 0.19 25.47
C THR A 27 3.24 0.58 24.35
N THR A 28 2.74 -0.44 23.62
CA THR A 28 1.69 -0.25 22.60
C THR A 28 0.39 0.23 23.24
N PHE A 29 0.09 -0.16 24.48
CA PHE A 29 -1.12 0.27 25.19
C PHE A 29 -1.08 1.76 25.51
N GLU A 30 0.04 2.29 25.98
CA GLU A 30 0.22 3.73 26.19
C GLU A 30 0.01 4.51 24.89
N LEU A 31 0.57 4.04 23.77
CA LEU A 31 0.36 4.67 22.48
C LEU A 31 -1.12 4.61 22.05
N VAL A 32 -1.81 3.50 22.28
CA VAL A 32 -3.25 3.38 22.00
C VAL A 32 -4.06 4.42 22.78
N ASP A 33 -3.76 4.64 24.05
CA ASP A 33 -4.49 5.60 24.88
C ASP A 33 -4.24 7.04 24.44
N ILE A 34 -3.01 7.37 24.05
CA ILE A 34 -2.68 8.68 23.45
C ILE A 34 -3.47 8.88 22.15
N ILE A 35 -3.52 7.89 21.27
CA ILE A 35 -4.27 7.97 20.01
C ILE A 35 -5.77 8.15 20.29
N LYS A 36 -6.34 7.37 21.22
CA LYS A 36 -7.73 7.50 21.61
C LYS A 36 -8.04 8.91 22.16
N SER A 37 -7.17 9.48 22.97
CA SER A 37 -7.32 10.83 23.51
C SER A 37 -7.29 11.91 22.42
N ALA A 38 -6.53 11.69 21.36
CA ALA A 38 -6.44 12.60 20.23
C ALA A 38 -7.65 12.54 19.29
N ILE A 39 -8.40 11.43 19.23
CA ILE A 39 -9.55 11.23 18.35
C ILE A 39 -10.85 11.54 19.08
N PRO A 40 -11.76 12.39 18.52
CA PRO A 40 -13.05 12.68 19.14
C PRO A 40 -13.87 11.42 19.44
N ALA A 41 -14.61 11.42 20.57
CA ALA A 41 -15.38 10.25 21.03
C ALA A 41 -16.37 9.72 19.98
N LYS A 42 -17.06 10.62 19.25
CA LYS A 42 -17.96 10.25 18.15
C LYS A 42 -17.25 9.46 17.06
N ALA A 43 -16.06 9.90 16.64
CA ALA A 43 -15.30 9.25 15.58
C ALA A 43 -14.66 7.91 16.01
N ARG A 44 -14.59 7.62 17.33
CA ARG A 44 -14.07 6.35 17.86
C ARG A 44 -15.10 5.24 17.95
N ARG A 45 -16.41 5.58 17.91
CA ARG A 45 -17.51 4.63 18.09
C ARG A 45 -17.83 3.87 16.80
N GLU A 46 -17.46 4.43 15.66
CA GLU A 46 -17.77 3.87 14.34
C GLU A 46 -16.50 3.35 13.66
N GLY A 47 -16.56 2.15 13.12
CA GLY A 47 -15.49 1.59 12.29
C GLY A 47 -14.45 0.73 13.03
N PRO A 48 -13.28 0.51 12.43
CA PRO A 48 -12.21 -0.32 13.00
C PRO A 48 -11.56 0.37 14.21
N HIS A 49 -10.80 -0.41 14.99
CA HIS A 49 -10.08 0.09 16.16
C HIS A 49 -9.32 1.41 15.86
N PRO A 50 -9.49 2.48 16.66
CA PRO A 50 -9.02 3.83 16.34
C PRO A 50 -7.50 3.94 16.12
N ALA A 51 -6.71 3.08 16.76
CA ALA A 51 -5.27 3.07 16.59
C ALA A 51 -4.77 2.30 15.35
N LYS A 52 -5.63 1.52 14.66
CA LYS A 52 -5.23 0.65 13.55
C LYS A 52 -4.45 1.39 12.46
N ARG A 53 -4.96 2.54 12.04
CA ARG A 53 -4.35 3.35 10.96
C ARG A 53 -3.01 3.95 11.38
N THR A 54 -2.89 4.37 12.62
CA THR A 54 -1.63 4.93 13.16
C THR A 54 -0.56 3.84 13.26
N PHE A 55 -0.90 2.66 13.78
CA PHE A 55 0.05 1.53 13.83
C PHE A 55 0.46 1.07 12.43
N GLN A 56 -0.48 1.03 11.47
CA GLN A 56 -0.15 0.74 10.08
C GLN A 56 0.85 1.77 9.52
N ALA A 57 0.64 3.06 9.77
CA ALA A 57 1.54 4.11 9.29
C ALA A 57 2.94 3.99 9.90
N ILE A 58 3.05 3.69 11.18
CA ILE A 58 4.33 3.47 11.87
C ILE A 58 5.04 2.25 11.28
N ARG A 59 4.35 1.12 11.10
CA ARG A 59 4.89 -0.11 10.51
C ARG A 59 5.44 0.14 9.11
N ILE A 60 4.66 0.80 8.26
CA ILE A 60 5.06 1.14 6.88
C ILE A 60 6.34 1.99 6.87
N GLU A 61 6.43 3.01 7.75
CA GLU A 61 7.61 3.87 7.80
C GLU A 61 8.83 3.15 8.34
N VAL A 62 8.70 2.44 9.47
CA VAL A 62 9.81 1.71 10.11
C VAL A 62 10.38 0.63 9.20
N ASN A 63 9.51 -0.12 8.52
CA ASN A 63 9.92 -1.21 7.63
C ASN A 63 10.19 -0.75 6.19
N SER A 64 9.95 0.53 5.87
CA SER A 64 10.06 1.06 4.50
C SER A 64 9.22 0.28 3.47
N GLU A 65 8.09 -0.29 3.88
CA GLU A 65 7.29 -1.26 3.10
C GLU A 65 6.94 -0.77 1.70
N LEU A 66 6.58 0.51 1.55
CA LEU A 66 6.19 1.08 0.26
C LEU A 66 7.39 1.52 -0.60
N LYS A 67 8.48 1.94 0.04
CA LYS A 67 9.65 2.47 -0.68
C LYS A 67 10.34 1.40 -1.52
N ILE A 68 10.37 0.16 -1.03
CA ILE A 68 11.05 -0.94 -1.70
C ILE A 68 10.25 -1.55 -2.86
N LEU A 69 8.90 -1.39 -2.88
CA LEU A 69 8.03 -2.07 -3.83
C LEU A 69 8.36 -1.78 -5.29
N ASN A 70 8.55 -0.52 -5.67
CA ASN A 70 8.84 -0.15 -7.06
C ASN A 70 10.12 -0.82 -7.56
N LYS A 71 11.19 -0.75 -6.75
CA LYS A 71 12.46 -1.38 -7.08
C LYS A 71 12.35 -2.91 -7.13
N THR A 72 11.66 -3.52 -6.18
CA THR A 72 11.43 -4.97 -6.15
C THR A 72 10.70 -5.46 -7.40
N ILE A 73 9.69 -4.70 -7.87
CA ILE A 73 8.95 -5.03 -9.09
C ILE A 73 9.88 -4.95 -10.31
N GLU A 74 10.65 -3.88 -10.45
CA GLU A 74 11.57 -3.70 -11.56
C GLU A 74 12.64 -4.80 -11.59
N ASP A 75 13.29 -5.02 -10.47
CA ASP A 75 14.35 -6.02 -10.34
C ASP A 75 13.82 -7.44 -10.60
N GLY A 76 12.62 -7.75 -10.10
CA GLY A 76 11.97 -9.04 -10.32
C GLY A 76 11.61 -9.27 -11.79
N ILE A 77 10.98 -8.28 -12.43
CA ILE A 77 10.62 -8.38 -13.86
C ILE A 77 11.86 -8.50 -14.74
N ASN A 78 12.94 -7.77 -14.43
CA ASN A 78 14.16 -7.85 -15.19
C ASN A 78 14.82 -9.25 -15.14
N ARG A 79 14.60 -10.00 -14.06
CA ARG A 79 15.11 -11.38 -13.88
C ARG A 79 14.23 -12.47 -14.47
N LEU A 80 12.99 -12.16 -14.84
CA LEU A 80 12.12 -13.12 -15.51
C LEU A 80 12.57 -13.37 -16.95
N ASN A 81 12.42 -14.60 -17.41
CA ASN A 81 12.47 -14.91 -18.83
C ASN A 81 11.20 -14.43 -19.56
N PRO A 82 11.22 -14.21 -20.88
CA PRO A 82 10.01 -13.97 -21.65
C PRO A 82 8.94 -15.05 -21.38
N GLY A 83 7.68 -14.65 -21.17
CA GLY A 83 6.60 -15.54 -20.74
C GLY A 83 6.56 -15.83 -19.25
N GLY A 84 7.61 -15.49 -18.48
CA GLY A 84 7.62 -15.61 -17.02
C GLY A 84 6.61 -14.70 -16.36
N ARG A 85 6.02 -15.13 -15.24
CA ARG A 85 4.97 -14.40 -14.53
C ARG A 85 5.41 -13.94 -13.16
N MET A 86 5.01 -12.71 -12.80
CA MET A 86 5.15 -12.19 -11.45
C MET A 86 3.76 -11.96 -10.86
N ALA A 87 3.50 -12.59 -9.70
CA ALA A 87 2.29 -12.38 -8.90
C ALA A 87 2.66 -11.69 -7.59
N ILE A 88 1.97 -10.61 -7.24
CA ILE A 88 2.16 -9.89 -5.98
C ILE A 88 0.83 -9.87 -5.23
N ILE A 89 0.88 -10.30 -3.96
CA ILE A 89 -0.24 -10.21 -3.02
C ILE A 89 -0.06 -8.92 -2.21
N THR A 90 -1.09 -8.11 -2.14
CA THR A 90 -1.13 -6.87 -1.35
C THR A 90 -2.24 -6.97 -0.32
N PHE A 91 -2.05 -6.39 0.87
CA PHE A 91 -3.00 -6.47 1.99
C PHE A 91 -3.65 -5.12 2.34
N HIS A 92 -3.18 -4.02 1.74
CA HIS A 92 -3.80 -2.71 1.92
C HIS A 92 -3.76 -1.85 0.64
N SER A 93 -4.58 -0.79 0.65
CA SER A 93 -4.83 0.08 -0.49
C SER A 93 -3.58 0.74 -1.08
N LEU A 94 -2.61 1.11 -0.23
CA LEU A 94 -1.40 1.80 -0.67
C LEU A 94 -0.47 0.86 -1.44
N GLU A 95 -0.24 -0.37 -0.95
CA GLU A 95 0.51 -1.40 -1.68
C GLU A 95 -0.15 -1.68 -3.02
N ASP A 96 -1.47 -1.97 -3.01
CA ASP A 96 -2.23 -2.28 -4.22
C ASP A 96 -2.13 -1.15 -5.26
N ARG A 97 -2.18 0.10 -4.81
CA ARG A 97 -2.02 1.27 -5.69
C ARG A 97 -0.65 1.32 -6.34
N ILE A 98 0.42 1.10 -5.57
CA ILE A 98 1.81 1.11 -6.08
C ILE A 98 1.99 0.00 -7.12
N VAL A 99 1.64 -1.24 -6.79
CA VAL A 99 1.76 -2.38 -7.70
C VAL A 99 0.96 -2.15 -8.97
N LYS A 100 -0.30 -1.69 -8.85
CA LYS A 100 -1.17 -1.37 -9.98
C LYS A 100 -0.56 -0.31 -10.91
N LEU A 101 -0.05 0.77 -10.35
CA LEU A 101 0.53 1.87 -11.13
C LEU A 101 1.83 1.42 -11.79
N LYS A 102 2.68 0.70 -11.08
CA LYS A 102 3.94 0.21 -11.61
C LYS A 102 3.73 -0.81 -12.75
N TYR A 103 2.79 -1.72 -12.60
CA TYR A 103 2.44 -2.67 -13.67
C TYR A 103 1.90 -1.97 -14.93
N ARG A 104 1.07 -0.93 -14.75
CA ARG A 104 0.58 -0.11 -15.86
C ARG A 104 1.70 0.68 -16.56
N GLU A 105 2.63 1.24 -15.80
CA GLU A 105 3.80 1.94 -16.33
C GLU A 105 4.65 1.00 -17.19
N LEU A 106 4.90 -0.22 -16.70
CA LEU A 106 5.68 -1.22 -17.42
C LEU A 106 4.96 -1.81 -18.63
N GLU A 107 3.62 -1.87 -18.60
CA GLU A 107 2.79 -2.28 -19.75
C GLU A 107 2.71 -1.17 -20.81
N ASN A 108 2.62 0.10 -20.38
CA ASN A 108 2.50 1.26 -21.25
C ASN A 108 3.53 2.33 -20.88
N PRO A 109 4.81 2.11 -21.19
CA PRO A 109 5.89 2.97 -20.75
C PRO A 109 6.02 4.28 -21.53
N CYS A 110 5.15 4.52 -22.50
CA CYS A 110 5.17 5.72 -23.32
C CYS A 110 4.96 6.99 -22.48
N THR A 111 5.85 7.95 -22.66
CA THR A 111 5.82 9.26 -21.99
C THR A 111 5.56 10.43 -22.96
N CYS A 112 5.22 10.14 -24.21
CA CYS A 112 4.89 11.18 -25.19
C CYS A 112 3.58 11.86 -24.82
N PRO A 113 3.44 13.17 -25.13
CA PRO A 113 2.16 13.85 -25.08
C PRO A 113 1.10 13.13 -25.94
N LYS A 114 -0.14 13.10 -25.47
CA LYS A 114 -1.25 12.41 -26.17
C LYS A 114 -1.59 12.99 -27.52
N GLU A 115 -1.22 14.26 -27.73
CA GLU A 115 -1.44 15.01 -28.97
C GLU A 115 -0.48 14.60 -30.09
N PHE A 116 0.57 13.86 -29.78
CA PHE A 116 1.52 13.40 -30.79
C PHE A 116 0.90 12.28 -31.64
N PRO A 117 0.94 12.40 -32.98
CA PRO A 117 0.36 11.39 -33.89
C PRO A 117 1.10 10.05 -33.83
N MET A 118 2.38 10.06 -33.42
CA MET A 118 3.21 8.86 -33.28
C MET A 118 4.08 8.94 -32.03
N CYS A 119 4.36 7.78 -31.43
CA CYS A 119 5.27 7.68 -30.30
C CYS A 119 6.72 7.86 -30.76
N ILE A 120 7.42 8.84 -30.18
CA ILE A 120 8.83 9.15 -30.46
C ILE A 120 9.78 8.74 -29.32
N CYS A 121 9.26 8.30 -28.15
CA CYS A 121 10.11 7.98 -27.00
C CYS A 121 10.84 6.62 -27.11
N GLY A 122 10.50 5.78 -28.07
CA GLY A 122 11.13 4.48 -28.29
C GLY A 122 10.93 3.44 -27.18
N LYS A 123 10.20 3.77 -26.10
CA LYS A 123 9.96 2.85 -24.98
C LYS A 123 9.04 1.71 -25.39
N LYS A 124 9.45 0.49 -25.10
CA LYS A 124 8.67 -0.73 -25.40
C LYS A 124 8.02 -1.30 -24.14
N PRO A 125 6.79 -1.84 -24.24
CA PRO A 125 6.18 -2.59 -23.15
C PRO A 125 7.05 -3.75 -22.67
N LEU A 126 7.31 -3.81 -21.37
CA LEU A 126 8.12 -4.89 -20.76
C LEU A 126 7.24 -6.04 -20.27
N VAL A 127 5.97 -5.78 -20.00
CA VAL A 127 5.03 -6.76 -19.46
C VAL A 127 3.65 -6.66 -20.11
N LYS A 128 2.83 -7.69 -19.88
CA LYS A 128 1.39 -7.71 -20.13
C LYS A 128 0.68 -7.88 -18.79
N VAL A 129 -0.23 -6.98 -18.44
CA VAL A 129 -1.03 -7.10 -17.22
C VAL A 129 -2.12 -8.14 -17.39
N LEU A 130 -2.08 -9.22 -16.62
CA LEU A 130 -3.06 -10.31 -16.67
C LEU A 130 -4.27 -10.03 -15.76
N SER A 131 -4.07 -9.34 -14.64
CA SER A 131 -5.12 -9.06 -13.64
C SER A 131 -5.44 -7.56 -13.54
N LYS A 132 -6.08 -6.97 -14.54
CA LYS A 132 -6.38 -5.51 -14.59
C LYS A 132 -7.14 -4.99 -13.36
N LYS A 133 -8.14 -5.75 -12.87
CA LYS A 133 -8.94 -5.39 -11.68
C LYS A 133 -8.28 -5.81 -10.37
N GLY A 134 -7.31 -6.72 -10.41
CA GLY A 134 -6.82 -7.46 -9.25
C GLY A 134 -7.77 -8.61 -8.88
N ILE A 135 -7.24 -9.69 -8.35
CA ILE A 135 -7.99 -10.87 -7.94
C ILE A 135 -8.19 -10.76 -6.43
N ALA A 136 -9.44 -10.74 -6.00
CA ALA A 136 -9.81 -10.75 -4.58
C ALA A 136 -10.01 -12.20 -4.10
N PRO A 137 -9.89 -12.47 -2.80
CA PRO A 137 -10.17 -13.79 -2.23
C PRO A 137 -11.65 -14.16 -2.42
N THR A 138 -11.94 -15.45 -2.48
CA THR A 138 -13.31 -15.96 -2.49
C THR A 138 -13.94 -15.86 -1.10
N LYS A 139 -15.26 -16.10 -1.01
CA LYS A 139 -15.96 -16.12 0.29
C LYS A 139 -15.44 -17.25 1.15
N GLU A 140 -15.25 -18.42 0.56
CA GLU A 140 -14.74 -19.62 1.20
C GLU A 140 -13.33 -19.37 1.78
N GLU A 141 -12.44 -18.75 1.01
CA GLU A 141 -11.11 -18.39 1.47
C GLU A 141 -11.14 -17.39 2.64
N ILE A 142 -12.08 -16.43 2.63
CA ILE A 142 -12.24 -15.50 3.75
C ILE A 142 -12.77 -16.17 5.01
N GLU A 143 -13.64 -17.17 4.86
CA GLU A 143 -14.18 -17.96 5.98
C GLU A 143 -13.09 -18.83 6.62
N GLU A 144 -12.28 -19.50 5.80
CA GLU A 144 -11.15 -20.31 6.27
C GLU A 144 -9.99 -19.45 6.82
N ASN A 145 -9.72 -18.32 6.17
CA ASN A 145 -8.64 -17.42 6.54
C ASN A 145 -9.12 -15.95 6.56
N PRO A 146 -9.70 -15.47 7.67
CA PRO A 146 -10.19 -14.10 7.78
C PRO A 146 -9.13 -13.00 7.52
N ARG A 147 -7.83 -13.33 7.59
CA ARG A 147 -6.74 -12.40 7.27
C ARG A 147 -6.66 -12.09 5.77
N SER A 148 -7.17 -12.96 4.91
CA SER A 148 -7.21 -12.77 3.45
C SER A 148 -8.18 -11.69 3.01
N ARG A 149 -9.13 -11.27 3.85
CA ARG A 149 -10.23 -10.34 3.53
C ARG A 149 -9.82 -9.10 2.75
N SER A 150 -8.65 -8.56 3.00
CA SER A 150 -8.14 -7.34 2.34
C SER A 150 -7.11 -7.65 1.25
N ALA A 151 -6.80 -8.92 1.02
CA ALA A 151 -5.81 -9.35 0.05
C ALA A 151 -6.26 -9.08 -1.38
N LYS A 152 -5.29 -8.72 -2.23
CA LYS A 152 -5.48 -8.66 -3.69
C LYS A 152 -4.25 -9.20 -4.37
N VAL A 153 -4.44 -10.08 -5.33
CA VAL A 153 -3.38 -10.58 -6.19
C VAL A 153 -3.35 -9.80 -7.49
N ARG A 154 -2.15 -9.34 -7.86
CA ARG A 154 -1.91 -8.74 -9.18
C ARG A 154 -0.84 -9.53 -9.92
N VAL A 155 -1.12 -9.80 -11.19
CA VAL A 155 -0.29 -10.67 -12.04
C VAL A 155 0.08 -9.95 -13.33
N VAL A 156 1.36 -10.05 -13.68
CA VAL A 156 1.89 -9.67 -15.00
C VAL A 156 2.68 -10.79 -15.60
N GLU A 157 2.82 -10.77 -16.92
CA GLU A 157 3.65 -11.67 -17.71
C GLU A 157 4.71 -10.86 -18.43
N LYS A 158 5.97 -11.29 -18.39
CA LYS A 158 7.09 -10.70 -19.10
C LYS A 158 6.90 -10.88 -20.60
N ARG A 159 7.10 -9.83 -21.40
CA ARG A 159 7.16 -9.88 -22.86
C ARG A 159 8.52 -10.25 -23.40
#